data_c516d1c413818c7a8641f3665346d4b1
#
_entry.id   c516d1c413818c7a8641f3665346d4b1
#
_cell.length_a   1.000
_cell.length_b   1.000
_cell.length_c   1.000
_cell.angle_alpha   90.00
_cell.angle_beta   90.00
_cell.angle_gamma   90.00
#
_symmetry.space_group_name_H-M   'P 1'
#
loop_
_entity.id
_entity.type
_entity.pdbx_description
1 polymer ?
#
loop_
_entity_poly.entity_id
_entity_poly.type
_entity_poly.pdbx_seq_one_letter_code
_entity_poly.pdbx_strand_id
1 'polypeptide(L)'
;MATPATTTILNEIAVRLANITTANEYNYTIKKIARAKLEPFKGYDLPAANYWTTTLVNERSVYNDDNRNLELFIEAHSLTRDDPFIDVVDKLATDIVTGLNRKATAPKVSDDPNYDLNETVSDLIFKGYDYQIGQGEKPWCGVLIRFTIVYQTNPNDMTTYAA
;
A
#
# COMPACT_ATOMS: atom_id res chain seq x y z
N MET A 1 -16.25 19.95 -7.83
CA MET A 1 -16.51 19.12 -6.65
C MET A 1 -15.15 18.85 -6.00
N ALA A 2 -14.99 19.10 -4.70
CA ALA A 2 -13.71 18.92 -4.02
C ALA A 2 -13.40 17.42 -3.83
N THR A 3 -12.16 17.03 -4.07
CA THR A 3 -11.71 15.64 -3.88
C THR A 3 -11.28 15.41 -2.43
N PRO A 4 -11.77 14.38 -1.74
CA PRO A 4 -11.30 14.06 -0.39
C PRO A 4 -9.79 13.80 -0.38
N ALA A 5 -9.09 14.27 0.67
CA ALA A 5 -7.66 14.04 0.86
C ALA A 5 -7.31 12.53 0.83
N THR A 6 -8.15 11.68 1.43
CA THR A 6 -7.99 10.22 1.37
C THR A 6 -7.96 9.66 -0.05
N THR A 7 -8.75 10.25 -0.97
CA THR A 7 -8.75 9.82 -2.38
C THR A 7 -7.41 10.13 -3.04
N THR A 8 -6.84 11.31 -2.80
CA THR A 8 -5.52 11.69 -3.32
C THR A 8 -4.43 10.76 -2.79
N ILE A 9 -4.43 10.48 -1.48
CA ILE A 9 -3.51 9.54 -0.84
C ILE A 9 -3.61 8.15 -1.47
N LEU A 10 -4.82 7.63 -1.63
CA LEU A 10 -5.03 6.29 -2.18
C LEU A 10 -4.68 6.19 -3.68
N ASN A 11 -4.80 7.28 -4.42
CA ASN A 11 -4.32 7.34 -5.81
C ASN A 11 -2.78 7.26 -5.86
N GLU A 12 -2.07 7.95 -4.96
CA GLU A 12 -0.61 7.85 -4.87
C GLU A 12 -0.16 6.42 -4.48
N ILE A 13 -0.87 5.77 -3.56
CA ILE A 13 -0.63 4.35 -3.23
C ILE A 13 -0.75 3.47 -4.48
N ALA A 14 -1.78 3.67 -5.30
CA ALA A 14 -1.94 2.91 -6.55
C ALA A 14 -0.77 3.12 -7.53
N VAL A 15 -0.31 4.36 -7.68
CA VAL A 15 0.84 4.69 -8.55
C VAL A 15 2.11 3.99 -8.06
N ARG A 16 2.36 3.98 -6.76
CA ARG A 16 3.52 3.30 -6.17
C ARG A 16 3.45 1.79 -6.30
N LEU A 17 2.29 1.18 -6.08
CA LEU A 17 2.10 -0.26 -6.32
C LEU A 17 2.35 -0.62 -7.79
N ALA A 18 1.90 0.21 -8.73
CA ALA A 18 2.13 0.00 -10.16
C ALA A 18 3.61 0.12 -10.57
N ASN A 19 4.42 0.85 -9.80
CA ASN A 19 5.87 0.97 -10.01
C ASN A 19 6.65 -0.28 -9.58
N ILE A 20 6.04 -1.19 -8.83
CA ILE A 20 6.66 -2.45 -8.39
C ILE A 20 6.73 -3.40 -9.59
N THR A 21 7.87 -3.39 -10.26
CA THR A 21 8.16 -4.21 -11.43
C THR A 21 9.57 -4.77 -11.36
N THR A 22 9.81 -5.90 -11.99
CA THR A 22 11.16 -6.47 -12.10
C THR A 22 12.11 -5.56 -12.89
N ALA A 23 11.59 -4.72 -13.79
CA ALA A 23 12.37 -3.69 -14.49
C ALA A 23 12.87 -2.59 -13.54
N ASN A 24 12.19 -2.35 -12.44
CA ASN A 24 12.59 -1.43 -11.38
C ASN A 24 13.30 -2.14 -10.21
N GLU A 25 13.87 -3.33 -10.47
CA GLU A 25 14.69 -4.11 -9.53
C GLU A 25 13.94 -4.69 -8.33
N TYR A 26 12.60 -4.83 -8.40
CA TYR A 26 11.81 -5.59 -7.46
C TYR A 26 11.84 -7.09 -7.79
N ASN A 27 11.55 -7.94 -6.80
CA ASN A 27 11.50 -9.39 -7.01
C ASN A 27 10.36 -9.80 -7.94
N TYR A 28 9.23 -9.09 -7.85
CA TYR A 28 8.02 -9.36 -8.63
C TYR A 28 7.51 -8.13 -9.37
N THR A 29 6.75 -8.37 -10.43
CA THR A 29 5.93 -7.35 -11.09
C THR A 29 4.49 -7.52 -10.62
N ILE A 30 3.91 -6.51 -9.99
CA ILE A 30 2.49 -6.49 -9.65
C ILE A 30 1.69 -6.25 -10.95
N LYS A 31 1.02 -7.29 -11.43
CA LYS A 31 0.31 -7.26 -12.73
C LYS A 31 -1.06 -6.59 -12.64
N LYS A 32 -1.72 -6.75 -11.50
CA LYS A 32 -3.07 -6.24 -11.27
C LYS A 32 -3.15 -5.54 -9.93
N ILE A 33 -3.71 -4.34 -9.95
CA ILE A 33 -3.95 -3.54 -8.75
C ILE A 33 -5.43 -3.20 -8.71
N ALA A 34 -6.05 -3.40 -7.55
CA ALA A 34 -7.45 -3.06 -7.33
C ALA A 34 -7.62 -2.31 -6.00
N ARG A 35 -8.63 -1.45 -5.94
CA ARG A 35 -9.01 -0.72 -4.73
C ARG A 35 -10.32 -1.29 -4.21
N ALA A 36 -10.28 -1.87 -2.99
CA ALA A 36 -11.45 -2.44 -2.32
C ALA A 36 -12.21 -3.46 -3.18
N LYS A 37 -11.49 -4.29 -3.92
CA LYS A 37 -12.09 -5.36 -4.71
C LYS A 37 -12.62 -6.45 -3.79
N LEU A 38 -13.87 -6.84 -3.97
CA LEU A 38 -14.52 -7.88 -3.17
C LEU A 38 -14.28 -9.29 -3.73
N GLU A 39 -14.13 -9.40 -5.04
CA GLU A 39 -13.93 -10.69 -5.69
C GLU A 39 -12.43 -11.08 -5.73
N PRO A 40 -12.09 -12.37 -5.55
CA PRO A 40 -10.72 -12.84 -5.70
C PRO A 40 -10.12 -12.55 -7.08
N PHE A 41 -8.81 -12.39 -7.12
CA PHE A 41 -8.08 -12.33 -8.40
C PHE A 41 -8.07 -13.69 -9.08
N LYS A 42 -8.02 -13.67 -10.39
CA LYS A 42 -7.80 -14.88 -11.19
C LYS A 42 -6.32 -15.23 -11.24
N GLY A 43 -6.01 -16.50 -11.45
CA GLY A 43 -4.61 -16.97 -11.45
C GLY A 43 -3.70 -16.25 -12.46
N TYR A 44 -4.24 -15.83 -13.61
CA TYR A 44 -3.48 -15.09 -14.61
C TYR A 44 -3.21 -13.61 -14.24
N ASP A 45 -3.96 -13.07 -13.28
CA ASP A 45 -3.75 -11.71 -12.78
C ASP A 45 -2.57 -11.63 -11.78
N LEU A 46 -2.11 -12.78 -11.27
CA LEU A 46 -1.09 -12.84 -10.22
C LEU A 46 0.34 -12.61 -10.75
N PRO A 47 1.22 -11.95 -10.02
CA PRO A 47 1.04 -11.31 -8.70
C PRO A 47 0.08 -10.11 -8.77
N ALA A 48 -0.80 -9.99 -7.80
CA ALA A 48 -1.80 -8.94 -7.74
C ALA A 48 -1.92 -8.35 -6.33
N ALA A 49 -2.34 -7.11 -6.24
CA ALA A 49 -2.55 -6.41 -4.97
C ALA A 49 -3.93 -5.75 -4.93
N ASN A 50 -4.60 -5.88 -3.80
CA ASN A 50 -5.83 -5.18 -3.47
C ASN A 50 -5.56 -4.32 -2.24
N TYR A 51 -6.01 -3.07 -2.22
CA TYR A 51 -5.81 -2.19 -1.09
C TYR A 51 -7.10 -1.47 -0.70
N TRP A 52 -7.27 -1.24 0.59
CA TRP A 52 -8.43 -0.55 1.14
C TRP A 52 -8.09 0.09 2.48
N THR A 53 -8.97 0.97 2.93
CA THR A 53 -8.90 1.59 4.25
C THR A 53 -10.09 1.16 5.09
N THR A 54 -9.92 1.09 6.41
CA THR A 54 -10.98 0.66 7.33
C THR A 54 -11.41 1.75 8.30
N THR A 55 -10.46 2.38 8.96
CA THR A 55 -10.73 3.30 10.07
C THR A 55 -9.97 4.60 9.87
N LEU A 56 -10.64 5.70 10.10
CA LEU A 56 -10.06 7.02 10.19
C LEU A 56 -10.29 7.56 11.60
N VAL A 57 -9.22 7.78 12.34
CA VAL A 57 -9.26 8.44 13.66
C VAL A 57 -8.84 9.89 13.48
N ASN A 58 -9.62 10.80 14.05
CA ASN A 58 -9.35 12.23 14.02
C ASN A 58 -9.06 12.76 15.42
N GLU A 59 -7.95 13.47 15.58
CA GLU A 59 -7.56 14.12 16.81
C GLU A 59 -7.26 15.60 16.56
N ARG A 60 -7.90 16.50 17.31
CA ARG A 60 -7.64 17.93 17.21
C ARG A 60 -6.29 18.25 17.87
N SER A 61 -5.39 18.85 17.10
CA SER A 61 -4.10 19.29 17.65
C SER A 61 -4.24 20.58 18.48
N VAL A 62 -3.22 20.87 19.29
CA VAL A 62 -3.14 22.15 20.04
C VAL A 62 -3.03 23.37 19.14
N TYR A 63 -2.62 23.19 17.87
CA TYR A 63 -2.54 24.23 16.85
C TYR A 63 -3.82 24.38 16.03
N ASN A 64 -4.88 23.70 16.46
CA ASN A 64 -6.20 23.75 15.84
C ASN A 64 -6.28 23.09 14.46
N ASP A 65 -5.37 22.17 14.12
CA ASP A 65 -5.46 21.30 12.95
C ASP A 65 -6.07 19.95 13.33
N ASP A 66 -6.63 19.26 12.36
CA ASP A 66 -7.10 17.89 12.54
C ASP A 66 -6.00 16.91 12.14
N ASN A 67 -5.41 16.20 13.13
CA ASN A 67 -4.51 15.08 12.89
C ASN A 67 -5.34 13.83 12.58
N ARG A 68 -5.03 13.17 11.48
CA ARG A 68 -5.77 12.02 11.00
C ARG A 68 -4.87 10.80 10.89
N ASN A 69 -5.32 9.69 11.46
CA ASN A 69 -4.70 8.39 11.36
C ASN A 69 -5.63 7.48 10.55
N LEU A 70 -5.18 7.08 9.37
CA LEU A 70 -5.93 6.24 8.44
C LEU A 70 -5.30 4.85 8.39
N GLU A 71 -6.07 3.82 8.73
CA GLU A 71 -5.60 2.44 8.61
C GLU A 71 -5.70 1.95 7.17
N LEU A 72 -4.57 1.54 6.59
CA LEU A 72 -4.45 0.99 5.24
C LEU A 72 -4.11 -0.49 5.31
N PHE A 73 -4.84 -1.29 4.55
CA PHE A 73 -4.56 -2.70 4.31
C PHE A 73 -4.19 -2.93 2.85
N ILE A 74 -3.18 -3.75 2.63
CA ILE A 74 -2.79 -4.21 1.30
C ILE A 74 -2.74 -5.73 1.34
N GLU A 75 -3.61 -6.38 0.59
CA GLU A 75 -3.63 -7.81 0.39
C GLU A 75 -3.01 -8.12 -0.98
N ALA A 76 -1.96 -8.92 -0.98
CA ALA A 76 -1.29 -9.30 -2.21
C ALA A 76 -1.15 -10.81 -2.31
N HIS A 77 -1.30 -11.33 -3.53
CA HIS A 77 -1.23 -12.75 -3.82
C HIS A 77 -0.26 -13.05 -4.96
N SER A 78 0.39 -14.20 -4.88
CA SER A 78 1.26 -14.74 -5.92
C SER A 78 1.10 -16.25 -6.07
N LEU A 79 1.76 -16.82 -7.08
CA LEU A 79 1.85 -18.27 -7.28
C LEU A 79 3.12 -18.80 -6.62
N THR A 80 3.09 -20.05 -6.11
CA THR A 80 4.19 -20.70 -5.38
C THR A 80 4.84 -21.80 -6.19
N ARG A 81 4.97 -21.66 -7.52
CA ARG A 81 5.39 -22.75 -8.39
C ARG A 81 6.82 -23.25 -8.15
N ASP A 82 7.75 -22.34 -7.85
CA ASP A 82 9.18 -22.61 -7.88
C ASP A 82 9.89 -22.39 -6.54
N ASP A 83 9.30 -21.65 -5.61
CA ASP A 83 9.86 -21.34 -4.28
C ASP A 83 8.93 -21.84 -3.15
N PRO A 84 9.45 -22.11 -1.94
CA PRO A 84 8.61 -22.26 -0.76
C PRO A 84 7.69 -21.03 -0.57
N PHE A 85 6.45 -21.25 -0.18
CA PHE A 85 5.47 -20.17 -0.08
C PHE A 85 5.91 -19.02 0.85
N ILE A 86 6.64 -19.35 1.92
CA ILE A 86 7.19 -18.35 2.87
C ILE A 86 8.11 -17.38 2.15
N ASP A 87 9.04 -17.89 1.34
CA ASP A 87 10.00 -17.06 0.60
C ASP A 87 9.30 -16.16 -0.43
N VAL A 88 8.27 -16.69 -1.08
CA VAL A 88 7.45 -15.90 -2.02
C VAL A 88 6.72 -14.78 -1.30
N VAL A 89 6.11 -15.06 -0.16
CA VAL A 89 5.37 -14.08 0.64
C VAL A 89 6.32 -13.01 1.20
N ASP A 90 7.48 -13.40 1.72
CA ASP A 90 8.46 -12.44 2.27
C ASP A 90 9.04 -11.53 1.19
N LYS A 91 9.35 -12.06 0.01
CA LYS A 91 9.78 -11.25 -1.13
C LYS A 91 8.69 -10.28 -1.59
N LEU A 92 7.44 -10.76 -1.68
CA LEU A 92 6.30 -9.94 -2.08
C LEU A 92 6.00 -8.83 -1.06
N ALA A 93 6.03 -9.15 0.23
CA ALA A 93 5.88 -8.18 1.31
C ALA A 93 7.00 -7.13 1.28
N THR A 94 8.26 -7.58 1.11
CA THR A 94 9.42 -6.69 1.00
C THR A 94 9.28 -5.73 -0.19
N ASP A 95 8.85 -6.22 -1.35
CA ASP A 95 8.64 -5.39 -2.54
C ASP A 95 7.58 -4.31 -2.29
N ILE A 96 6.45 -4.67 -1.68
CA ILE A 96 5.36 -3.74 -1.39
C ILE A 96 5.79 -2.69 -0.36
N VAL A 97 6.38 -3.10 0.76
CA VAL A 97 6.83 -2.16 1.80
C VAL A 97 7.90 -1.21 1.25
N THR A 98 8.86 -1.73 0.50
CA THR A 98 9.89 -0.90 -0.14
C THR A 98 9.30 0.02 -1.19
N GLY A 99 8.40 -0.49 -2.03
CA GLY A 99 7.77 0.28 -3.11
C GLY A 99 6.93 1.44 -2.60
N LEU A 100 6.20 1.25 -1.50
CA LEU A 100 5.42 2.33 -0.89
C LEU A 100 6.29 3.42 -0.26
N ASN A 101 7.51 3.09 0.18
CA ASN A 101 8.45 4.04 0.77
C ASN A 101 9.39 4.70 -0.26
N ARG A 102 9.08 4.61 -1.55
CA ARG A 102 9.87 5.17 -2.65
C ARG A 102 8.98 5.98 -3.59
N LYS A 103 9.56 6.96 -4.27
CA LYS A 103 8.87 7.65 -5.36
C LYS A 103 8.58 6.67 -6.50
N ALA A 104 7.42 6.79 -7.13
CA ALA A 104 7.00 5.89 -8.20
C ALA A 104 7.92 5.93 -9.45
N THR A 105 8.69 7.00 -9.61
CA THR A 105 9.65 7.16 -10.71
C THR A 105 11.07 6.67 -10.38
N ALA A 106 11.28 6.24 -9.14
CA ALA A 106 12.59 5.81 -8.66
C ALA A 106 12.72 4.29 -8.73
N PRO A 107 13.84 3.72 -9.22
CA PRO A 107 14.15 2.31 -9.05
C PRO A 107 14.31 1.95 -7.56
N LYS A 108 14.17 0.67 -7.23
CA LYS A 108 14.31 0.17 -5.85
C LYS A 108 15.64 0.55 -5.19
N VAL A 109 16.70 0.62 -5.97
CA VAL A 109 18.07 0.95 -5.52
C VAL A 109 18.27 2.44 -5.24
N SER A 110 17.30 3.28 -5.57
CA SER A 110 17.39 4.71 -5.22
C SER A 110 17.42 4.86 -3.70
N ASP A 111 18.48 5.50 -3.19
CA ASP A 111 18.70 5.74 -1.76
C ASP A 111 17.81 6.86 -1.18
N ASP A 112 16.83 7.34 -1.92
CA ASP A 112 15.96 8.43 -1.51
C ASP A 112 14.59 7.92 -1.05
N PRO A 113 14.42 7.58 0.25
CA PRO A 113 13.13 7.18 0.79
C PRO A 113 12.16 8.36 0.78
N ASN A 114 10.89 8.07 0.50
CA ASN A 114 9.83 9.08 0.42
C ASN A 114 8.60 8.59 1.20
N TYR A 115 8.64 8.77 2.51
CA TYR A 115 7.58 8.32 3.44
C TYR A 115 6.36 9.24 3.45
N ASP A 116 6.48 10.44 2.91
CA ASP A 116 5.44 11.47 2.90
C ASP A 116 4.53 11.40 1.67
N LEU A 117 4.65 10.35 0.86
CA LEU A 117 3.86 10.15 -0.37
C LEU A 117 3.83 11.39 -1.27
N ASN A 118 4.98 11.97 -1.56
CA ASN A 118 5.13 13.23 -2.30
C ASN A 118 4.44 14.41 -1.59
N GLU A 119 4.70 14.57 -0.30
CA GLU A 119 4.17 15.66 0.55
C GLU A 119 2.64 15.61 0.75
N THR A 120 1.99 14.48 0.47
CA THR A 120 0.55 14.33 0.70
C THR A 120 0.19 13.83 2.10
N VAL A 121 1.16 13.27 2.82
CA VAL A 121 0.99 12.78 4.19
C VAL A 121 2.18 13.18 5.05
N SER A 122 1.99 13.20 6.37
CA SER A 122 3.07 13.44 7.31
C SER A 122 3.97 12.20 7.48
N ASP A 123 3.38 11.01 7.43
CA ASP A 123 4.11 9.75 7.56
C ASP A 123 3.31 8.56 7.06
N LEU A 124 4.02 7.53 6.59
CA LEU A 124 3.49 6.22 6.23
C LEU A 124 4.16 5.16 7.10
N ILE A 125 3.47 4.69 8.13
CA ILE A 125 4.00 3.82 9.16
C ILE A 125 3.66 2.36 8.85
N PHE A 126 4.67 1.54 8.58
CA PHE A 126 4.52 0.09 8.45
C PHE A 126 4.24 -0.54 9.82
N LYS A 127 3.16 -1.36 9.90
CA LYS A 127 2.69 -2.00 11.14
C LYS A 127 2.95 -3.50 11.21
N GLY A 128 3.34 -4.11 10.11
CA GLY A 128 3.56 -5.54 10.00
C GLY A 128 2.72 -6.21 8.93
N TYR A 129 2.89 -7.50 8.75
CA TYR A 129 2.10 -8.31 7.83
C TYR A 129 1.81 -9.70 8.38
N ASP A 130 0.75 -10.31 7.86
CA ASP A 130 0.35 -11.68 8.15
C ASP A 130 0.43 -12.53 6.88
N TYR A 131 0.90 -13.78 7.03
CA TYR A 131 0.91 -14.76 5.95
C TYR A 131 -0.50 -15.26 5.68
N GLN A 132 -0.87 -15.31 4.40
CA GLN A 132 -2.09 -15.96 3.93
C GLN A 132 -1.72 -17.19 3.12
N ILE A 133 -2.01 -18.36 3.67
CA ILE A 133 -1.75 -19.65 3.03
C ILE A 133 -3.04 -20.12 2.38
N GLY A 134 -3.04 -20.24 1.05
CA GLY A 134 -4.10 -20.95 0.35
C GLY A 134 -4.02 -22.44 0.63
N GLN A 135 -4.97 -22.97 1.39
CA GLN A 135 -5.16 -24.41 1.52
C GLN A 135 -6.06 -24.89 0.38
N GLY A 136 -5.57 -25.82 -0.43
CA GLY A 136 -6.35 -26.45 -1.48
C GLY A 136 -5.58 -26.70 -2.77
N GLU A 137 -6.29 -26.99 -3.85
CA GLU A 137 -5.76 -27.40 -5.15
C GLU A 137 -4.98 -26.29 -5.90
N LYS A 138 -5.00 -25.05 -5.41
CA LYS A 138 -4.34 -23.93 -6.08
C LYS A 138 -3.08 -23.52 -5.32
N PRO A 139 -1.92 -23.48 -5.99
CA PRO A 139 -0.65 -23.10 -5.39
C PRO A 139 -0.55 -21.57 -5.21
N TRP A 140 -1.43 -20.99 -4.39
CA TRP A 140 -1.45 -19.57 -4.08
C TRP A 140 -0.89 -19.32 -2.69
N CYS A 141 -0.16 -18.24 -2.59
CA CYS A 141 0.23 -17.66 -1.31
C CYS A 141 -0.08 -16.17 -1.32
N GLY A 142 -0.26 -15.60 -0.17
CA GLY A 142 -0.58 -14.20 -0.03
C GLY A 142 -0.06 -13.60 1.25
N VAL A 143 -0.16 -12.29 1.32
CA VAL A 143 0.23 -11.47 2.46
C VAL A 143 -0.82 -10.39 2.69
N LEU A 144 -1.14 -10.14 3.95
CA LEU A 144 -1.93 -8.99 4.37
C LEU A 144 -1.02 -8.02 5.12
N ILE A 145 -0.73 -6.89 4.50
CA ILE A 145 0.18 -5.86 5.01
C ILE A 145 -0.64 -4.72 5.60
N ARG A 146 -0.20 -4.20 6.73
CA ARG A 146 -0.86 -3.11 7.46
C ARG A 146 0.03 -1.89 7.55
N PHE A 147 -0.55 -0.73 7.25
CA PHE A 147 0.07 0.58 7.44
C PHE A 147 -0.88 1.51 8.18
N THR A 148 -0.31 2.46 8.88
CA THR A 148 -1.02 3.66 9.34
C THR A 148 -0.51 4.86 8.56
N ILE A 149 -1.42 5.60 7.95
CA ILE A 149 -1.13 6.84 7.22
C ILE A 149 -1.48 8.01 8.14
N VAL A 150 -0.50 8.86 8.42
CA VAL A 150 -0.67 10.06 9.25
C VAL A 150 -0.67 11.29 8.37
N TYR A 151 -1.71 12.10 8.45
CA TYR A 151 -1.80 13.36 7.71
C TYR A 151 -2.60 14.41 8.47
N GLN A 152 -2.46 15.66 8.08
CA GLN A 152 -3.14 16.79 8.71
C GLN A 152 -4.07 17.47 7.72
N THR A 153 -5.21 17.92 8.21
CA THR A 153 -6.15 18.74 7.46
C THR A 153 -6.55 19.96 8.27
N ASN A 154 -7.07 20.98 7.58
CA ASN A 154 -7.73 22.08 8.26
C ASN A 154 -8.90 21.56 9.11
N PRO A 155 -9.28 22.26 10.18
CA PRO A 155 -10.33 21.82 11.09
C PRO A 155 -11.66 21.53 10.36
N ASN A 156 -12.19 20.32 10.59
CA ASN A 156 -13.44 19.84 9.99
C ASN A 156 -13.45 19.84 8.44
N ASP A 157 -12.29 19.91 7.81
CA ASP A 157 -12.15 19.84 6.36
C ASP A 157 -11.57 18.48 5.97
N MET A 158 -12.23 17.77 5.06
CA MET A 158 -11.78 16.47 4.55
C MET A 158 -11.03 16.60 3.22
N THR A 159 -10.86 17.80 2.69
CA THR A 159 -10.37 18.02 1.32
C THR A 159 -9.07 18.79 1.25
N THR A 160 -8.77 19.61 2.25
CA THR A 160 -7.62 20.52 2.25
C THR A 160 -6.61 20.08 3.31
N TYR A 161 -5.38 19.82 2.89
CA TYR A 161 -4.28 19.56 3.83
C TYR A 161 -3.94 20.83 4.61
N ALA A 162 -3.56 20.66 5.88
CA ALA A 162 -3.03 21.74 6.66
C ALA A 162 -1.67 22.17 6.09
N ALA A 163 -1.50 23.46 6.02
CA ALA A 163 -0.24 24.04 5.55
C ALA A 163 0.90 23.87 6.57
#